data_0b542b90dda7bd5ed31f049d14beedac
#
_entry.id   0b542b90dda7bd5ed31f049d14beedac
#
_cell.length_a   1.000
_cell.length_b   1.000
_cell.length_c   1.000
_cell.angle_alpha   90.00
_cell.angle_beta   90.00
_cell.angle_gamma   90.00
#
_symmetry.space_group_name_H-M   'P 1'
#
loop_
_entity.id
_entity.type
_entity.pdbx_description
1 polymer ?
#
loop_
_entity_poly.entity_id
_entity_poly.type
_entity_poly.pdbx_seq_one_letter_code
_entity_poly.pdbx_strand_id
1 'polypeptide(L)'
;MKIVYILPSLGKMGGAERIIAEKANYLTKHFGYNVYFINLFQDNCTPNFYLLSDSIHQINLGIPYHIQYRYNYPKRLFIKLKILYDMRKKLSYHINLIDPNILIGVSYSQADLVCSIPCNAKKIIECHEPRSLILSNIYCGSFISKLYAKWFYIRRIEKKADMIVTLTKEDKAQWEKAKRVEVIPNFSSMRISQYSACNKKRVIAVGRLNKEKGFDRLISIWESINAHYSDWQLDIFGDGILKDQLTHFINKNNVKNLSLRGATQNISIEYANSSICVITSYFEGFTLVILEAMKHGVPCVAFDCPNGPRNIIEDGKNGFLVEDGNSSLFIERLCSLMENDHLRQQFSEAAKIRANDFNIDIIMGRWKALFESFK
;
A
#
# COMPACT_ATOMS: atom_id res chain seq x y z
N MET A 1 12.31 -16.59 -17.66
CA MET A 1 11.32 -15.56 -18.05
C MET A 1 11.90 -14.20 -17.73
N LYS A 2 11.81 -13.24 -18.66
CA LYS A 2 12.22 -11.83 -18.45
C LYS A 2 11.00 -10.99 -18.06
N ILE A 3 11.06 -10.31 -16.92
CA ILE A 3 9.99 -9.47 -16.39
C ILE A 3 10.53 -8.07 -16.20
N VAL A 4 9.86 -7.07 -16.76
CA VAL A 4 10.20 -5.65 -16.61
C VAL A 4 9.13 -4.95 -15.80
N TYR A 5 9.53 -4.34 -14.69
CA TYR A 5 8.70 -3.42 -13.90
C TYR A 5 8.99 -1.97 -14.29
N ILE A 6 7.94 -1.21 -14.57
CA ILE A 6 8.02 0.24 -14.80
C ILE A 6 7.39 0.94 -13.60
N LEU A 7 8.17 1.76 -12.92
CA LEU A 7 7.75 2.48 -11.71
C LEU A 7 8.35 3.89 -11.64
N PRO A 8 7.80 4.77 -10.79
CA PRO A 8 8.32 6.12 -10.65
C PRO A 8 9.76 6.13 -10.11
N SER A 9 10.00 5.45 -9.00
CA SER A 9 11.27 5.39 -8.29
C SER A 9 11.19 4.35 -7.16
N LEU A 10 12.33 3.75 -6.81
CA LEU A 10 12.53 2.93 -5.60
C LEU A 10 13.28 3.70 -4.49
N GLY A 11 13.62 4.96 -4.72
CA GLY A 11 14.37 5.79 -3.76
C GLY A 11 13.51 6.40 -2.63
N LYS A 12 12.23 6.01 -2.50
CA LYS A 12 11.33 6.52 -1.47
C LYS A 12 10.75 5.41 -0.62
N MET A 13 10.49 5.72 0.65
CA MET A 13 9.78 4.82 1.55
C MET A 13 8.29 4.76 1.20
N GLY A 14 7.78 3.56 0.93
CA GLY A 14 6.36 3.32 0.68
C GLY A 14 6.01 1.84 0.76
N GLY A 15 4.75 1.53 1.08
CA GLY A 15 4.29 0.14 1.18
C GLY A 15 4.30 -0.59 -0.16
N ALA A 16 3.94 0.10 -1.25
CA ALA A 16 3.95 -0.46 -2.60
C ALA A 16 5.38 -0.76 -3.06
N GLU A 17 6.31 0.19 -2.87
CA GLU A 17 7.72 0.04 -3.23
C GLU A 17 8.35 -1.13 -2.47
N ARG A 18 8.02 -1.30 -1.17
CA ARG A 18 8.48 -2.45 -0.38
C ARG A 18 8.00 -3.77 -0.97
N ILE A 19 6.71 -3.90 -1.21
CA ILE A 19 6.12 -5.13 -1.78
C ILE A 19 6.74 -5.48 -3.13
N ILE A 20 6.95 -4.49 -3.99
CA ILE A 20 7.52 -4.70 -5.31
C ILE A 20 8.98 -5.15 -5.22
N ALA A 21 9.79 -4.53 -4.36
CA ALA A 21 11.17 -4.91 -4.13
C ALA A 21 11.28 -6.34 -3.58
N GLU A 22 10.48 -6.68 -2.56
CA GLU A 22 10.43 -8.02 -1.96
C GLU A 22 9.94 -9.08 -2.97
N LYS A 23 8.92 -8.75 -3.77
CA LYS A 23 8.42 -9.61 -4.84
C LYS A 23 9.50 -9.86 -5.91
N ALA A 24 10.19 -8.83 -6.34
CA ALA A 24 11.28 -8.97 -7.32
C ALA A 24 12.41 -9.85 -6.80
N ASN A 25 12.83 -9.64 -5.55
CA ASN A 25 13.82 -10.51 -4.90
C ASN A 25 13.36 -11.97 -4.83
N TYR A 26 12.09 -12.19 -4.51
CA TYR A 26 11.53 -13.54 -4.45
C TYR A 26 11.48 -14.20 -5.84
N LEU A 27 11.01 -13.48 -6.87
CA LEU A 27 10.94 -13.96 -8.25
C LEU A 27 12.31 -14.40 -8.77
N THR A 28 13.34 -13.63 -8.49
CA THR A 28 14.71 -13.91 -8.92
C THR A 28 15.30 -15.08 -8.14
N LYS A 29 15.19 -15.06 -6.81
CA LYS A 29 15.82 -16.05 -5.93
C LYS A 29 15.17 -17.43 -6.00
N HIS A 30 13.83 -17.50 -6.03
CA HIS A 30 13.09 -18.76 -5.90
C HIS A 30 12.57 -19.31 -7.23
N PHE A 31 12.34 -18.46 -8.23
CA PHE A 31 11.82 -18.89 -9.53
C PHE A 31 12.82 -18.73 -10.67
N GLY A 32 14.00 -18.12 -10.41
CA GLY A 32 15.04 -17.93 -11.42
C GLY A 32 14.63 -17.00 -12.56
N TYR A 33 13.71 -16.06 -12.31
CA TYR A 33 13.29 -15.10 -13.33
C TYR A 33 14.29 -13.94 -13.43
N ASN A 34 14.52 -13.46 -14.65
CA ASN A 34 15.34 -12.28 -14.90
C ASN A 34 14.47 -11.04 -14.73
N VAL A 35 14.64 -10.33 -13.61
CA VAL A 35 13.83 -9.15 -13.26
C VAL A 35 14.60 -7.88 -13.56
N TYR A 36 13.90 -6.93 -14.21
CA TYR A 36 14.41 -5.62 -14.57
C TYR A 36 13.50 -4.55 -13.95
N PHE A 37 14.10 -3.52 -13.38
CA PHE A 37 13.40 -2.29 -13.00
C PHE A 37 13.78 -1.17 -13.96
N ILE A 38 12.78 -0.47 -14.48
CA ILE A 38 12.96 0.81 -15.20
C ILE A 38 12.33 1.89 -14.34
N ASN A 39 13.17 2.66 -13.64
CA ASN A 39 12.79 3.76 -12.79
C ASN A 39 12.70 5.05 -13.63
N LEU A 40 11.51 5.63 -13.74
CA LEU A 40 11.28 6.78 -14.63
C LEU A 40 11.95 8.06 -14.14
N PHE A 41 11.83 8.35 -12.84
CA PHE A 41 12.21 9.64 -12.25
C PHE A 41 13.45 9.56 -11.33
N GLN A 42 13.93 8.35 -11.03
CA GLN A 42 15.13 8.13 -10.25
C GLN A 42 16.36 8.34 -11.13
N ASP A 43 17.35 9.03 -10.62
CA ASP A 43 18.68 9.14 -11.21
C ASP A 43 19.63 8.08 -10.62
N ASN A 44 20.85 8.02 -11.14
CA ASN A 44 21.85 7.04 -10.66
C ASN A 44 22.50 7.42 -9.32
N CYS A 45 22.29 8.64 -8.84
CA CYS A 45 22.83 9.12 -7.58
C CYS A 45 21.87 8.81 -6.40
N THR A 46 20.59 8.58 -6.69
CA THR A 46 19.58 8.31 -5.67
C THR A 46 19.59 6.81 -5.31
N PRO A 47 19.97 6.43 -4.06
CA PRO A 47 19.95 5.04 -3.65
C PRO A 47 18.52 4.50 -3.55
N ASN A 48 18.38 3.18 -3.65
CA ASN A 48 17.12 2.51 -3.34
C ASN A 48 16.86 2.53 -1.84
N PHE A 49 15.61 2.73 -1.45
CA PHE A 49 15.23 2.65 -0.05
C PHE A 49 15.19 1.20 0.46
N TYR A 50 14.74 0.27 -0.39
CA TYR A 50 14.69 -1.17 -0.08
C TYR A 50 15.81 -1.93 -0.78
N LEU A 51 16.35 -2.94 -0.09
CA LEU A 51 17.42 -3.79 -0.63
C LEU A 51 16.91 -4.62 -1.80
N LEU A 52 17.67 -4.60 -2.87
CA LEU A 52 17.48 -5.47 -4.02
C LEU A 52 18.66 -6.44 -4.15
N SER A 53 18.37 -7.64 -4.65
CA SER A 53 19.41 -8.61 -5.02
C SER A 53 20.26 -8.08 -6.16
N ASP A 54 21.58 -8.36 -6.12
CA ASP A 54 22.53 -7.97 -7.18
C ASP A 54 22.17 -8.57 -8.55
N SER A 55 21.37 -9.62 -8.58
CA SER A 55 20.87 -10.24 -9.81
C SER A 55 19.68 -9.49 -10.45
N ILE A 56 19.18 -8.44 -9.83
CA ILE A 56 18.13 -7.59 -10.38
C ILE A 56 18.74 -6.42 -11.15
N HIS A 57 18.38 -6.31 -12.42
CA HIS A 57 18.88 -5.23 -13.28
C HIS A 57 18.09 -3.96 -13.08
N GLN A 58 18.78 -2.82 -12.92
CA GLN A 58 18.14 -1.51 -12.75
C GLN A 58 18.55 -0.55 -13.87
N ILE A 59 17.57 0.19 -14.38
CA ILE A 59 17.75 1.25 -15.37
C ILE A 59 17.05 2.48 -14.83
N ASN A 60 17.83 3.51 -14.48
CA ASN A 60 17.33 4.78 -13.99
C ASN A 60 17.30 5.79 -15.13
N LEU A 61 16.12 6.24 -15.56
CA LEU A 61 15.98 7.15 -16.69
C LEU A 61 16.22 8.61 -16.30
N GLY A 62 16.09 8.97 -15.03
CA GLY A 62 16.33 10.31 -14.51
C GLY A 62 15.48 11.40 -15.18
N ILE A 63 14.23 11.09 -15.56
CA ILE A 63 13.39 12.04 -16.30
C ILE A 63 12.93 13.15 -15.37
N PRO A 64 13.26 14.41 -15.68
CA PRO A 64 12.99 15.54 -14.80
C PRO A 64 11.54 16.03 -14.94
N TYR A 65 10.57 15.19 -14.60
CA TYR A 65 9.13 15.48 -14.77
C TYR A 65 8.67 16.76 -14.04
N HIS A 66 9.33 17.10 -12.94
CA HIS A 66 9.02 18.28 -12.13
C HIS A 66 9.32 19.61 -12.83
N ILE A 67 10.19 19.65 -13.83
CA ILE A 67 10.59 20.89 -14.53
C ILE A 67 9.39 21.59 -15.16
N GLN A 68 8.36 20.86 -15.62
CA GLN A 68 7.15 21.44 -16.19
C GLN A 68 6.45 22.45 -15.25
N TYR A 69 6.57 22.26 -13.94
CA TYR A 69 5.91 23.13 -12.95
C TYR A 69 6.57 24.51 -12.77
N ARG A 70 7.77 24.71 -13.40
CA ARG A 70 8.46 26.00 -13.43
C ARG A 70 7.85 26.98 -14.46
N TYR A 71 6.90 26.51 -15.27
CA TYR A 71 6.33 27.28 -16.37
C TYR A 71 4.83 27.41 -16.24
N ASN A 72 4.30 28.58 -16.68
CA ASN A 72 2.86 28.81 -16.76
C ASN A 72 2.27 28.22 -18.06
N TYR A 73 0.95 28.11 -18.09
CA TYR A 73 0.22 27.71 -19.28
C TYR A 73 0.30 28.80 -20.35
N PRO A 74 0.49 28.53 -21.68
CA PRO A 74 0.50 27.20 -22.34
C PRO A 74 1.88 26.52 -22.40
N LYS A 75 3.01 27.23 -22.07
CA LYS A 75 4.38 26.70 -22.15
C LYS A 75 4.54 25.41 -21.34
N ARG A 76 3.89 25.32 -20.19
CA ARG A 76 3.87 24.12 -19.35
C ARG A 76 3.35 22.90 -20.11
N LEU A 77 2.27 23.06 -20.90
CA LEU A 77 1.70 21.96 -21.68
C LEU A 77 2.68 21.45 -22.73
N PHE A 78 3.36 22.37 -23.47
CA PHE A 78 4.35 22.00 -24.46
C PHE A 78 5.52 21.23 -23.84
N ILE A 79 6.04 21.71 -22.71
CA ILE A 79 7.13 21.04 -21.98
C ILE A 79 6.69 19.66 -21.50
N LYS A 80 5.47 19.54 -20.94
CA LYS A 80 4.90 18.25 -20.54
C LYS A 80 4.84 17.26 -21.71
N LEU A 81 4.37 17.68 -22.86
CA LEU A 81 4.28 16.84 -24.07
C LEU A 81 5.67 16.37 -24.53
N LYS A 82 6.66 17.27 -24.53
CA LYS A 82 8.05 16.95 -24.85
C LYS A 82 8.61 15.90 -23.87
N ILE A 83 8.44 16.11 -22.56
CA ILE A 83 8.89 15.15 -21.54
C ILE A 83 8.23 13.78 -21.74
N LEU A 84 6.93 13.72 -21.99
CA LEU A 84 6.21 12.48 -22.26
C LEU A 84 6.70 11.77 -23.52
N TYR A 85 7.03 12.53 -24.58
CA TYR A 85 7.61 11.99 -25.81
C TYR A 85 8.99 11.38 -25.56
N ASP A 86 9.89 12.13 -24.89
CA ASP A 86 11.25 11.67 -24.58
C ASP A 86 11.21 10.45 -23.66
N MET A 87 10.31 10.43 -22.69
CA MET A 87 10.09 9.31 -21.79
C MET A 87 9.66 8.04 -22.57
N ARG A 88 8.69 8.17 -23.49
CA ARG A 88 8.26 7.04 -24.33
C ARG A 88 9.40 6.52 -25.21
N LYS A 89 10.18 7.43 -25.81
CA LYS A 89 11.31 7.07 -26.67
C LYS A 89 12.37 6.28 -25.91
N LYS A 90 12.83 6.81 -24.77
CA LYS A 90 13.81 6.13 -23.88
C LYS A 90 13.29 4.76 -23.42
N LEU A 91 12.03 4.72 -22.98
CA LEU A 91 11.43 3.51 -22.46
C LEU A 91 11.29 2.43 -23.55
N SER A 92 10.82 2.80 -24.77
CA SER A 92 10.73 1.88 -25.90
C SER A 92 12.10 1.33 -26.30
N TYR A 93 13.14 2.17 -26.27
CA TYR A 93 14.51 1.73 -26.55
C TYR A 93 14.96 0.62 -25.60
N HIS A 94 14.81 0.82 -24.28
CA HIS A 94 15.23 -0.17 -23.29
C HIS A 94 14.37 -1.44 -23.34
N ILE A 95 13.05 -1.30 -23.55
CA ILE A 95 12.15 -2.44 -23.65
C ILE A 95 12.48 -3.31 -24.87
N ASN A 96 12.78 -2.68 -26.02
CA ASN A 96 13.18 -3.42 -27.22
C ASN A 96 14.54 -4.13 -27.03
N LEU A 97 15.47 -3.50 -26.30
CA LEU A 97 16.78 -4.11 -26.00
C LEU A 97 16.64 -5.30 -25.06
N ILE A 98 15.78 -5.22 -24.04
CA ILE A 98 15.55 -6.30 -23.08
C ILE A 98 14.74 -7.44 -23.71
N ASP A 99 13.79 -7.11 -24.57
CA ASP A 99 12.79 -8.01 -25.16
C ASP A 99 12.12 -8.89 -24.08
N PRO A 100 11.28 -8.27 -23.20
CA PRO A 100 10.68 -8.96 -22.07
C PRO A 100 9.52 -9.87 -22.49
N ASN A 101 9.26 -10.90 -21.70
CA ASN A 101 8.05 -11.71 -21.80
C ASN A 101 6.85 -10.96 -21.16
N ILE A 102 7.11 -10.26 -20.07
CA ILE A 102 6.09 -9.56 -19.28
C ILE A 102 6.56 -8.14 -18.98
N LEU A 103 5.65 -7.18 -19.15
CA LEU A 103 5.84 -5.78 -18.85
C LEU A 103 4.80 -5.35 -17.81
N ILE A 104 5.24 -4.90 -16.64
CA ILE A 104 4.38 -4.56 -15.51
C ILE A 104 4.43 -3.06 -15.24
N GLY A 105 3.28 -2.41 -15.27
CA GLY A 105 3.09 -1.06 -14.77
C GLY A 105 2.55 -1.08 -13.34
N VAL A 106 3.25 -0.42 -12.42
CA VAL A 106 2.99 -0.54 -10.98
C VAL A 106 2.01 0.50 -10.45
N SER A 107 1.69 1.50 -11.19
CA SER A 107 0.68 2.48 -10.81
C SER A 107 -0.04 2.99 -12.04
N TYR A 108 -1.12 3.69 -11.82
CA TYR A 108 -1.94 4.19 -12.91
C TYR A 108 -1.24 5.21 -13.79
N SER A 109 -0.36 6.03 -13.23
CA SER A 109 0.40 6.98 -14.03
C SER A 109 1.31 6.28 -15.04
N GLN A 110 1.77 5.06 -14.76
CA GLN A 110 2.56 4.24 -15.65
C GLN A 110 1.70 3.31 -16.52
N ALA A 111 0.47 3.01 -16.12
CA ALA A 111 -0.41 2.09 -16.86
C ALA A 111 -0.66 2.54 -18.31
N ASP A 112 -0.97 3.82 -18.54
CA ASP A 112 -1.16 4.35 -19.88
C ASP A 112 0.14 4.28 -20.70
N LEU A 113 1.28 4.54 -20.05
CA LEU A 113 2.59 4.47 -20.67
C LEU A 113 2.90 3.03 -21.10
N VAL A 114 2.77 2.06 -20.19
CA VAL A 114 2.95 0.63 -20.47
C VAL A 114 2.02 0.17 -21.60
N CYS A 115 0.74 0.54 -21.52
CA CYS A 115 -0.24 0.21 -22.55
C CYS A 115 0.05 0.84 -23.92
N SER A 116 0.81 1.93 -23.97
CA SER A 116 1.13 2.65 -25.22
C SER A 116 2.39 2.15 -25.94
N ILE A 117 3.25 1.39 -25.28
CA ILE A 117 4.51 0.92 -25.86
C ILE A 117 4.25 -0.26 -26.80
N PRO A 118 4.68 -0.19 -28.05
CA PRO A 118 4.60 -1.30 -28.99
C PRO A 118 5.68 -2.35 -28.62
N CYS A 119 5.28 -3.50 -28.13
CA CYS A 119 6.14 -4.66 -27.85
C CYS A 119 5.30 -5.93 -27.79
N ASN A 120 5.94 -7.09 -27.92
CA ASN A 120 5.30 -8.42 -27.85
C ASN A 120 5.02 -8.87 -26.40
N ALA A 121 5.59 -8.19 -25.42
CA ALA A 121 5.39 -8.52 -24.00
C ALA A 121 3.93 -8.45 -23.58
N LYS A 122 3.51 -9.37 -22.72
CA LYS A 122 2.20 -9.29 -22.03
C LYS A 122 2.20 -8.14 -21.05
N LYS A 123 1.21 -7.28 -21.16
CA LYS A 123 1.08 -6.04 -20.38
C LYS A 123 0.21 -6.27 -19.16
N ILE A 124 0.81 -6.20 -17.99
CA ILE A 124 0.13 -6.34 -16.71
C ILE A 124 0.10 -4.98 -16.01
N ILE A 125 -1.04 -4.61 -15.48
CA ILE A 125 -1.17 -3.43 -14.62
C ILE A 125 -1.43 -3.91 -13.19
N GLU A 126 -0.49 -3.61 -12.31
CA GLU A 126 -0.56 -3.94 -10.90
C GLU A 126 -1.06 -2.73 -10.10
N CYS A 127 -2.25 -2.86 -9.53
CA CYS A 127 -2.96 -1.78 -8.86
C CYS A 127 -2.69 -1.81 -7.35
N HIS A 128 -1.84 -0.91 -6.84
CA HIS A 128 -1.62 -0.74 -5.40
C HIS A 128 -2.58 0.27 -4.76
N GLU A 129 -3.28 1.03 -5.58
CA GLU A 129 -4.35 1.94 -5.17
C GLU A 129 -5.63 1.52 -5.89
N PRO A 130 -6.81 1.60 -5.27
CA PRO A 130 -8.05 1.23 -5.96
C PRO A 130 -8.45 2.25 -7.03
N ARG A 131 -9.19 1.77 -8.01
CA ARG A 131 -9.65 2.55 -9.17
C ARG A 131 -10.40 3.82 -8.77
N SER A 132 -11.20 3.78 -7.70
CA SER A 132 -11.94 4.94 -7.20
C SER A 132 -11.02 6.10 -6.81
N LEU A 133 -9.87 5.79 -6.19
CA LEU A 133 -8.89 6.80 -5.78
C LEU A 133 -8.17 7.43 -6.98
N ILE A 134 -7.96 6.67 -8.05
CA ILE A 134 -7.36 7.20 -9.27
C ILE A 134 -8.17 8.37 -9.81
N LEU A 135 -9.48 8.16 -9.88
CA LEU A 135 -10.38 9.19 -10.42
C LEU A 135 -10.40 10.44 -9.54
N SER A 136 -10.17 10.30 -8.23
CA SER A 136 -10.09 11.44 -7.30
C SER A 136 -8.73 12.15 -7.35
N ASN A 137 -7.62 11.42 -7.40
CA ASN A 137 -6.26 11.97 -7.30
C ASN A 137 -5.69 12.49 -8.63
N ILE A 138 -6.00 11.81 -9.76
CA ILE A 138 -5.49 12.22 -11.06
C ILE A 138 -6.20 13.48 -11.57
N TYR A 139 -7.41 13.74 -11.11
CA TYR A 139 -8.30 14.75 -11.69
C TYR A 139 -8.94 15.67 -10.65
N CYS A 140 -8.16 16.13 -9.70
CA CYS A 140 -8.55 17.27 -8.86
C CYS A 140 -8.71 18.52 -9.73
N GLY A 141 -9.92 18.82 -10.21
CA GLY A 141 -10.11 20.04 -10.99
C GLY A 141 -11.51 20.19 -11.54
N SER A 142 -11.72 19.87 -12.81
CA SER A 142 -13.01 20.12 -13.44
C SER A 142 -13.76 18.82 -13.73
N PHE A 143 -15.08 18.92 -13.83
CA PHE A 143 -15.96 17.84 -14.29
C PHE A 143 -15.50 17.27 -15.64
N ILE A 144 -15.04 18.14 -16.54
CA ILE A 144 -14.52 17.77 -17.87
C ILE A 144 -13.26 16.91 -17.74
N SER A 145 -12.34 17.24 -16.83
CA SER A 145 -11.13 16.44 -16.64
C SER A 145 -11.42 15.06 -16.05
N LYS A 146 -12.40 14.94 -15.17
CA LYS A 146 -12.89 13.63 -14.65
C LYS A 146 -13.52 12.79 -15.76
N LEU A 147 -14.31 13.41 -16.63
CA LEU A 147 -14.93 12.74 -17.77
C LEU A 147 -13.88 12.25 -18.77
N TYR A 148 -12.89 13.10 -19.10
CA TYR A 148 -11.75 12.75 -19.95
C TYR A 148 -10.98 11.54 -19.39
N ALA A 149 -10.73 11.54 -18.10
CA ALA A 149 -10.06 10.44 -17.43
C ALA A 149 -10.83 9.12 -17.53
N LYS A 150 -12.08 9.16 -17.20
CA LYS A 150 -12.97 7.99 -17.24
C LYS A 150 -13.07 7.43 -18.65
N TRP A 151 -13.21 8.30 -19.65
CA TRP A 151 -13.43 7.88 -21.03
C TRP A 151 -12.16 7.46 -21.77
N PHE A 152 -11.08 8.22 -21.64
CA PHE A 152 -9.87 7.98 -22.45
C PHE A 152 -8.82 7.17 -21.71
N TYR A 153 -8.53 7.52 -20.48
CA TYR A 153 -7.44 6.91 -19.71
C TYR A 153 -7.79 5.50 -19.24
N ILE A 154 -8.85 5.36 -18.44
CA ILE A 154 -9.27 4.06 -17.92
C ILE A 154 -9.68 3.11 -19.04
N ARG A 155 -10.46 3.59 -20.02
CA ARG A 155 -10.88 2.76 -21.15
C ARG A 155 -9.72 2.27 -22.01
N ARG A 156 -8.63 3.05 -22.11
CA ARG A 156 -7.42 2.61 -22.80
C ARG A 156 -6.73 1.50 -22.03
N ILE A 157 -6.61 1.62 -20.70
CA ILE A 157 -6.03 0.59 -19.84
C ILE A 157 -6.84 -0.70 -19.97
N GLU A 158 -8.17 -0.63 -19.79
CA GLU A 158 -9.07 -1.78 -19.89
C GLU A 158 -8.96 -2.51 -21.25
N LYS A 159 -8.79 -1.77 -22.35
CA LYS A 159 -8.66 -2.35 -23.68
C LYS A 159 -7.30 -2.93 -23.99
N LYS A 160 -6.23 -2.32 -23.49
CA LYS A 160 -4.84 -2.61 -23.92
C LYS A 160 -4.04 -3.44 -22.93
N ALA A 161 -4.40 -3.44 -21.65
CA ALA A 161 -3.80 -4.35 -20.70
C ALA A 161 -4.23 -5.80 -21.00
N ASP A 162 -3.30 -6.73 -20.95
CA ASP A 162 -3.61 -8.16 -21.06
C ASP A 162 -4.14 -8.70 -19.75
N MET A 163 -3.73 -8.09 -18.62
CA MET A 163 -4.17 -8.42 -17.27
C MET A 163 -4.13 -7.19 -16.39
N ILE A 164 -5.14 -7.04 -15.53
CA ILE A 164 -5.13 -6.12 -14.38
C ILE A 164 -5.07 -6.96 -13.11
N VAL A 165 -4.15 -6.66 -12.22
CA VAL A 165 -4.05 -7.29 -10.90
C VAL A 165 -4.47 -6.28 -9.86
N THR A 166 -5.49 -6.61 -9.08
CA THR A 166 -6.01 -5.81 -7.97
C THR A 166 -5.71 -6.49 -6.65
N LEU A 167 -5.70 -5.73 -5.56
CA LEU A 167 -5.42 -6.26 -4.23
C LEU A 167 -6.67 -6.81 -3.54
N THR A 168 -7.87 -6.38 -3.98
CA THR A 168 -9.14 -6.68 -3.32
C THR A 168 -10.22 -7.05 -4.34
N LYS A 169 -11.27 -7.75 -3.85
CA LYS A 169 -12.43 -8.13 -4.67
C LYS A 169 -13.26 -6.91 -5.06
N GLU A 170 -13.36 -5.93 -4.16
CA GLU A 170 -14.10 -4.68 -4.38
C GLU A 170 -13.47 -3.85 -5.51
N ASP A 171 -12.14 -3.79 -5.55
CA ASP A 171 -11.45 -3.10 -6.64
C ASP A 171 -11.58 -3.87 -7.96
N LYS A 172 -11.49 -5.22 -7.93
CA LYS A 172 -11.75 -6.07 -9.12
C LYS A 172 -13.12 -5.77 -9.74
N ALA A 173 -14.15 -5.63 -8.91
CA ALA A 173 -15.52 -5.36 -9.37
C ALA A 173 -15.64 -4.03 -10.14
N GLN A 174 -14.73 -3.09 -9.94
CA GLN A 174 -14.73 -1.81 -10.66
C GLN A 174 -14.16 -1.90 -12.09
N TRP A 175 -13.47 -3.01 -12.44
CA TRP A 175 -12.80 -3.21 -13.73
C TRP A 175 -13.62 -4.06 -14.72
N GLU A 176 -14.92 -3.78 -14.83
CA GLU A 176 -15.89 -4.57 -15.61
C GLU A 176 -15.56 -4.74 -17.09
N LYS A 177 -14.83 -3.78 -17.68
CA LYS A 177 -14.52 -3.75 -19.11
C LYS A 177 -13.10 -4.20 -19.44
N ALA A 178 -12.34 -4.62 -18.44
CA ALA A 178 -11.01 -5.15 -18.64
C ALA A 178 -11.05 -6.57 -19.22
N LYS A 179 -10.07 -6.94 -20.04
CA LYS A 179 -9.99 -8.26 -20.66
C LYS A 179 -9.92 -9.38 -19.61
N ARG A 180 -9.05 -9.19 -18.61
CA ARG A 180 -8.84 -10.14 -17.50
C ARG A 180 -8.49 -9.34 -16.25
N VAL A 181 -9.09 -9.70 -15.12
CA VAL A 181 -8.78 -9.09 -13.82
C VAL A 181 -8.59 -10.18 -12.78
N GLU A 182 -7.47 -10.14 -12.10
CA GLU A 182 -7.12 -11.09 -11.04
C GLU A 182 -6.97 -10.37 -9.72
N VAL A 183 -7.38 -11.03 -8.62
CA VAL A 183 -7.15 -10.51 -7.27
C VAL A 183 -5.95 -11.23 -6.68
N ILE A 184 -4.84 -10.54 -6.52
CA ILE A 184 -3.67 -11.06 -5.80
C ILE A 184 -3.34 -10.06 -4.70
N PRO A 185 -3.66 -10.38 -3.43
CA PRO A 185 -3.40 -9.49 -2.31
C PRO A 185 -1.90 -9.32 -2.06
N ASN A 186 -1.55 -8.31 -1.29
CA ASN A 186 -0.19 -8.18 -0.78
C ASN A 186 0.10 -9.25 0.28
N PHE A 187 1.37 -9.48 0.51
CA PHE A 187 1.89 -10.36 1.56
C PHE A 187 2.65 -9.55 2.62
N SER A 188 2.93 -10.15 3.77
CA SER A 188 3.90 -9.62 4.72
C SER A 188 5.13 -10.53 4.78
N SER A 189 6.28 -9.98 4.40
CA SER A 189 7.59 -10.63 4.51
C SER A 189 8.24 -10.41 5.88
N MET A 190 7.58 -9.69 6.78
CA MET A 190 8.12 -9.36 8.09
C MET A 190 8.50 -10.63 8.85
N ARG A 191 9.75 -10.70 9.29
CA ARG A 191 10.24 -11.81 10.12
C ARG A 191 9.77 -11.61 11.55
N ILE A 192 9.23 -12.66 12.13
CA ILE A 192 8.79 -12.69 13.51
C ILE A 192 9.91 -13.21 14.35
N SER A 193 10.45 -12.39 15.25
CA SER A 193 11.39 -12.81 16.30
C SER A 193 10.67 -13.22 17.56
N GLN A 194 9.53 -12.58 17.83
CA GLN A 194 8.72 -12.83 19.01
C GLN A 194 7.26 -12.51 18.73
N TYR A 195 6.34 -13.36 19.19
CA TYR A 195 4.91 -13.10 19.21
C TYR A 195 4.52 -12.19 20.37
N SER A 196 3.46 -11.43 20.21
CA SER A 196 2.84 -10.73 21.35
C SER A 196 2.18 -11.74 22.27
N ALA A 197 2.40 -11.57 23.57
CA ALA A 197 1.65 -12.28 24.60
C ALA A 197 0.28 -11.64 24.88
N CYS A 198 -0.06 -10.51 24.25
CA CYS A 198 -1.29 -9.73 24.42
C CYS A 198 -1.62 -9.37 25.90
N ASN A 199 -0.61 -9.30 26.74
CA ASN A 199 -0.74 -9.02 28.19
C ASN A 199 -0.22 -7.63 28.60
N LYS A 200 0.32 -6.87 27.65
CA LYS A 200 0.71 -5.49 27.87
C LYS A 200 -0.50 -4.57 27.71
N LYS A 201 -0.67 -3.61 28.61
CA LYS A 201 -1.73 -2.60 28.48
C LYS A 201 -1.32 -1.52 27.46
N ARG A 202 -1.12 -1.96 26.24
CA ARG A 202 -0.60 -1.13 25.14
C ARG A 202 -1.38 -1.35 23.85
N VAL A 203 -1.91 -0.26 23.33
CA VAL A 203 -2.53 -0.15 22.01
C VAL A 203 -1.51 0.45 21.05
N ILE A 204 -1.38 -0.09 19.86
CA ILE A 204 -0.48 0.40 18.82
C ILE A 204 -1.27 0.85 17.58
N ALA A 205 -0.86 1.98 17.01
CA ALA A 205 -1.27 2.41 15.68
C ALA A 205 -0.04 2.73 14.84
N VAL A 206 -0.05 2.34 13.56
CA VAL A 206 1.11 2.49 12.68
C VAL A 206 0.68 3.07 11.33
N GLY A 207 1.38 4.11 10.87
CA GLY A 207 1.10 4.69 9.56
C GLY A 207 1.73 6.05 9.34
N ARG A 208 1.71 6.52 8.09
CA ARG A 208 2.13 7.89 7.79
C ARG A 208 1.19 8.90 8.46
N LEU A 209 1.74 9.92 9.10
CA LEU A 209 0.96 10.99 9.72
C LEU A 209 0.40 11.94 8.65
N ASN A 210 -0.59 11.44 7.91
CA ASN A 210 -1.33 12.16 6.87
C ASN A 210 -2.84 11.99 7.08
N LYS A 211 -3.65 12.76 6.35
CA LYS A 211 -5.11 12.77 6.51
C LYS A 211 -5.74 11.39 6.27
N GLU A 212 -5.19 10.62 5.32
CA GLU A 212 -5.76 9.32 4.92
C GLU A 212 -5.78 8.31 6.08
N LYS A 213 -4.83 8.39 7.02
CA LYS A 213 -4.70 7.45 8.13
C LYS A 213 -5.64 7.76 9.31
N GLY A 214 -6.30 8.91 9.33
CA GLY A 214 -7.35 9.22 10.29
C GLY A 214 -6.88 9.26 11.74
N PHE A 215 -5.63 9.67 12.01
CA PHE A 215 -5.12 9.78 13.38
C PHE A 215 -5.82 10.89 14.18
N ASP A 216 -6.42 11.86 13.51
CA ASP A 216 -7.30 12.87 14.11
C ASP A 216 -8.48 12.20 14.84
N ARG A 217 -9.19 11.28 14.18
CA ARG A 217 -10.31 10.56 14.82
C ARG A 217 -9.83 9.52 15.84
N LEU A 218 -8.65 8.93 15.67
CA LEU A 218 -8.08 8.04 16.68
C LEU A 218 -7.79 8.78 17.99
N ILE A 219 -7.19 9.96 17.90
CA ILE A 219 -6.89 10.78 19.08
C ILE A 219 -8.18 11.19 19.80
N SER A 220 -9.22 11.57 19.07
CA SER A 220 -10.53 11.89 19.67
C SER A 220 -11.20 10.70 20.34
N ILE A 221 -11.10 9.51 19.74
CA ILE A 221 -11.56 8.25 20.35
C ILE A 221 -10.80 7.99 21.65
N TRP A 222 -9.47 8.08 21.61
CA TRP A 222 -8.63 7.84 22.78
C TRP A 222 -8.89 8.85 23.89
N GLU A 223 -9.05 10.13 23.56
CA GLU A 223 -9.40 11.20 24.50
C GLU A 223 -10.66 10.85 25.30
N SER A 224 -11.67 10.25 24.66
CA SER A 224 -12.94 9.91 25.32
C SER A 224 -12.86 8.77 26.31
N ILE A 225 -11.83 7.90 26.22
CA ILE A 225 -11.72 6.69 27.06
C ILE A 225 -10.52 6.70 28.02
N ASN A 226 -9.48 7.51 27.75
CA ASN A 226 -8.21 7.43 28.48
C ASN A 226 -8.33 7.65 30.00
N ALA A 227 -9.34 8.40 30.45
CA ALA A 227 -9.57 8.62 31.89
C ALA A 227 -10.01 7.34 32.61
N HIS A 228 -10.80 6.47 31.94
CA HIS A 228 -11.27 5.21 32.50
C HIS A 228 -10.21 4.10 32.40
N TYR A 229 -9.34 4.18 31.40
CA TYR A 229 -8.27 3.22 31.14
C TYR A 229 -6.89 3.84 31.34
N SER A 230 -6.71 4.48 32.51
CA SER A 230 -5.49 5.27 32.81
C SER A 230 -4.21 4.43 32.89
N ASP A 231 -4.31 3.12 32.93
CA ASP A 231 -3.20 2.15 32.92
C ASP A 231 -2.90 1.61 31.50
N TRP A 232 -3.69 2.00 30.49
CA TRP A 232 -3.42 1.71 29.08
C TRP A 232 -2.69 2.86 28.39
N GLN A 233 -1.83 2.51 27.45
CA GLN A 233 -1.04 3.44 26.64
C GLN A 233 -1.37 3.26 25.15
N LEU A 234 -1.62 4.36 24.45
CA LEU A 234 -1.67 4.38 22.98
C LEU A 234 -0.36 4.93 22.41
N ASP A 235 0.31 4.13 21.61
CA ASP A 235 1.52 4.53 20.88
C ASP A 235 1.26 4.60 19.38
N ILE A 236 1.49 5.76 18.77
CA ILE A 236 1.35 5.98 17.34
C ILE A 236 2.74 6.07 16.70
N PHE A 237 3.03 5.10 15.81
CA PHE A 237 4.30 5.02 15.08
C PHE A 237 4.15 5.53 13.64
N GLY A 238 5.04 6.40 13.24
CA GLY A 238 5.11 6.95 11.90
C GLY A 238 5.54 8.39 11.88
N ASP A 239 5.70 8.93 10.68
CA ASP A 239 6.01 10.35 10.45
C ASP A 239 5.17 10.88 9.28
N GLY A 240 5.06 12.20 9.15
CA GLY A 240 4.29 12.82 8.07
C GLY A 240 3.91 14.26 8.33
N ILE A 241 3.27 14.85 7.34
CA ILE A 241 2.96 16.29 7.28
C ILE A 241 2.03 16.79 8.40
N LEU A 242 1.28 15.90 9.05
CA LEU A 242 0.35 16.26 10.13
C LEU A 242 0.96 16.14 11.52
N LYS A 243 2.24 15.80 11.66
CA LYS A 243 2.91 15.57 12.95
C LYS A 243 2.71 16.76 13.91
N ASP A 244 3.04 17.95 13.46
CA ASP A 244 2.96 19.16 14.30
C ASP A 244 1.51 19.48 14.68
N GLN A 245 0.58 19.30 13.73
CA GLN A 245 -0.85 19.53 13.98
C GLN A 245 -1.39 18.53 15.00
N LEU A 246 -1.05 17.25 14.89
CA LEU A 246 -1.48 16.22 15.84
C LEU A 246 -0.85 16.43 17.22
N THR A 247 0.43 16.81 17.27
CA THR A 247 1.10 17.16 18.53
C THR A 247 0.43 18.35 19.22
N HIS A 248 0.09 19.41 18.45
CA HIS A 248 -0.61 20.56 18.98
C HIS A 248 -1.99 20.16 19.54
N PHE A 249 -2.74 19.33 18.82
CA PHE A 249 -4.06 18.85 19.27
C PHE A 249 -3.97 18.05 20.58
N ILE A 250 -3.03 17.11 20.69
CA ILE A 250 -2.79 16.30 21.89
C ILE A 250 -2.49 17.20 23.09
N ASN A 251 -1.58 18.16 22.91
CA ASN A 251 -1.18 19.06 24.00
C ASN A 251 -2.30 20.03 24.42
N LYS A 252 -3.02 20.60 23.45
CA LYS A 252 -4.14 21.53 23.70
C LYS A 252 -5.25 20.87 24.50
N ASN A 253 -5.60 19.62 24.17
CA ASN A 253 -6.67 18.87 24.82
C ASN A 253 -6.18 18.05 26.02
N ASN A 254 -4.87 18.14 26.34
CA ASN A 254 -4.26 17.42 27.46
C ASN A 254 -4.56 15.90 27.41
N VAL A 255 -4.55 15.30 26.19
CA VAL A 255 -4.82 13.87 25.98
C VAL A 255 -3.75 13.04 26.67
N LYS A 256 -4.14 12.23 27.66
CA LYS A 256 -3.23 11.44 28.48
C LYS A 256 -2.96 10.08 27.86
N ASN A 257 -1.83 9.47 28.27
CA ASN A 257 -1.45 8.11 27.89
C ASN A 257 -1.45 7.88 26.36
N LEU A 258 -1.04 8.88 25.59
CA LEU A 258 -0.87 8.84 24.16
C LEU A 258 0.51 9.41 23.77
N SER A 259 1.23 8.71 22.92
CA SER A 259 2.54 9.15 22.44
C SER A 259 2.68 9.03 20.92
N LEU A 260 3.14 10.10 20.27
CA LEU A 260 3.63 10.05 18.89
C LEU A 260 5.11 9.62 18.93
N ARG A 261 5.39 8.36 18.58
CA ARG A 261 6.72 7.74 18.70
C ARG A 261 7.66 8.03 17.54
N GLY A 262 7.14 8.60 16.45
CA GLY A 262 7.92 8.76 15.22
C GLY A 262 8.08 7.47 14.43
N ALA A 263 8.87 7.52 13.36
CA ALA A 263 9.18 6.34 12.56
C ALA A 263 10.22 5.46 13.27
N THR A 264 10.10 4.13 13.14
CA THR A 264 11.03 3.16 13.70
C THR A 264 11.46 2.14 12.66
N GLN A 265 12.70 1.67 12.76
CA GLN A 265 13.19 0.53 11.96
C GLN A 265 12.83 -0.83 12.59
N ASN A 266 12.45 -0.85 13.88
CA ASN A 266 12.20 -2.06 14.65
C ASN A 266 10.72 -2.24 14.99
N ILE A 267 9.82 -1.96 14.04
CA ILE A 267 8.37 -2.03 14.26
C ILE A 267 7.90 -3.42 14.70
N SER A 268 8.62 -4.49 14.33
CA SER A 268 8.34 -5.86 14.76
C SER A 268 8.40 -6.01 16.30
N ILE A 269 9.35 -5.36 16.95
CA ILE A 269 9.47 -5.34 18.41
C ILE A 269 8.28 -4.60 19.03
N GLU A 270 7.83 -3.52 18.40
CA GLU A 270 6.70 -2.74 18.88
C GLU A 270 5.39 -3.50 18.80
N TYR A 271 5.16 -4.26 17.72
CA TYR A 271 4.02 -5.19 17.67
C TYR A 271 4.09 -6.26 18.74
N ALA A 272 5.25 -6.89 18.94
CA ALA A 272 5.43 -7.93 19.97
C ALA A 272 5.16 -7.41 21.40
N ASN A 273 5.36 -6.12 21.64
CA ASN A 273 5.09 -5.44 22.91
C ASN A 273 3.70 -4.77 22.99
N SER A 274 2.81 -5.05 22.07
CA SER A 274 1.46 -4.47 22.03
C SER A 274 0.40 -5.54 22.11
N SER A 275 -0.78 -5.21 22.67
CA SER A 275 -1.88 -6.16 22.85
C SER A 275 -3.04 -5.94 21.87
N ILE A 276 -3.17 -4.74 21.32
CA ILE A 276 -4.25 -4.37 20.39
C ILE A 276 -3.65 -3.44 19.35
N CYS A 277 -3.98 -3.64 18.07
CA CYS A 277 -3.67 -2.72 17.00
C CYS A 277 -4.95 -2.00 16.53
N VAL A 278 -4.87 -0.70 16.32
CA VAL A 278 -6.02 0.09 15.87
C VAL A 278 -5.76 0.75 14.52
N ILE A 279 -6.78 0.73 13.66
CA ILE A 279 -6.74 1.31 12.33
C ILE A 279 -7.95 2.21 12.11
N THR A 280 -7.69 3.50 11.98
CA THR A 280 -8.72 4.52 11.83
C THR A 280 -8.67 5.23 10.47
N SER A 281 -8.08 4.59 9.46
CA SER A 281 -7.90 5.16 8.13
C SER A 281 -9.26 5.52 7.48
N TYR A 282 -9.31 6.65 6.79
CA TYR A 282 -10.44 7.02 5.93
C TYR A 282 -10.44 6.22 4.63
N PHE A 283 -9.26 5.72 4.27
CA PHE A 283 -9.06 5.04 3.00
C PHE A 283 -7.80 4.16 3.02
N GLU A 284 -7.89 2.96 2.43
CA GLU A 284 -6.77 2.03 2.26
C GLU A 284 -6.82 1.38 0.87
N GLY A 285 -5.67 1.01 0.33
CA GLY A 285 -5.59 0.13 -0.82
C GLY A 285 -5.54 -1.33 -0.41
N PHE A 286 -4.66 -1.62 0.55
CA PHE A 286 -4.52 -2.90 1.24
C PHE A 286 -3.70 -2.66 2.51
N THR A 287 -4.27 -2.94 3.67
CA THR A 287 -3.72 -2.49 4.95
C THR A 287 -2.63 -3.45 5.46
N LEU A 288 -1.38 -3.26 5.01
CA LEU A 288 -0.24 -4.08 5.45
C LEU A 288 -0.07 -4.09 6.96
N VAL A 289 -0.37 -2.98 7.64
CA VAL A 289 -0.31 -2.85 9.11
C VAL A 289 -1.16 -3.91 9.81
N ILE A 290 -2.34 -4.24 9.28
CA ILE A 290 -3.18 -5.32 9.83
C ILE A 290 -2.47 -6.66 9.72
N LEU A 291 -1.90 -6.98 8.55
CA LEU A 291 -1.15 -8.23 8.36
C LEU A 291 0.06 -8.31 9.28
N GLU A 292 0.77 -7.21 9.45
CA GLU A 292 1.94 -7.13 10.32
C GLU A 292 1.54 -7.36 11.78
N ALA A 293 0.48 -6.70 12.26
CA ALA A 293 -0.05 -6.89 13.61
C ALA A 293 -0.53 -8.32 13.82
N MET A 294 -1.38 -8.84 12.92
CA MET A 294 -1.91 -10.21 13.00
C MET A 294 -0.80 -11.27 12.98
N LYS A 295 0.24 -11.05 12.18
CA LYS A 295 1.39 -11.94 12.10
C LYS A 295 2.14 -12.03 13.43
N HIS A 296 2.14 -10.96 14.23
CA HIS A 296 2.67 -10.94 15.61
C HIS A 296 1.67 -11.45 16.64
N GLY A 297 0.47 -11.84 16.26
CA GLY A 297 -0.61 -12.24 17.17
C GLY A 297 -1.29 -11.05 17.86
N VAL A 298 -1.25 -9.86 17.26
CA VAL A 298 -1.92 -8.67 17.80
C VAL A 298 -3.27 -8.50 17.10
N PRO A 299 -4.40 -8.70 17.82
CA PRO A 299 -5.73 -8.49 17.25
C PRO A 299 -5.96 -7.02 16.91
N CYS A 300 -6.75 -6.80 15.85
CA CYS A 300 -7.00 -5.47 15.32
C CYS A 300 -8.43 -5.00 15.57
N VAL A 301 -8.59 -3.70 15.85
CA VAL A 301 -9.87 -2.98 15.72
C VAL A 301 -9.72 -1.97 14.59
N ALA A 302 -10.53 -2.09 13.56
CA ALA A 302 -10.40 -1.25 12.36
C ALA A 302 -11.74 -0.67 11.93
N PHE A 303 -11.76 0.59 11.47
CA PHE A 303 -12.88 1.05 10.67
C PHE A 303 -12.90 0.32 9.33
N ASP A 304 -14.09 -0.05 8.88
CA ASP A 304 -14.33 -0.69 7.59
C ASP A 304 -14.29 0.33 6.45
N CYS A 305 -13.15 0.97 6.30
CA CYS A 305 -12.92 1.90 5.20
C CYS A 305 -12.81 1.14 3.85
N PRO A 306 -13.08 1.82 2.74
CA PRO A 306 -13.07 1.15 1.43
C PRO A 306 -11.77 0.42 1.11
N ASN A 307 -11.89 -0.79 0.57
CA ASN A 307 -10.86 -1.66 -0.04
C ASN A 307 -9.79 -2.25 0.90
N GLY A 308 -9.81 -1.98 2.19
CA GLY A 308 -8.71 -2.38 3.07
C GLY A 308 -9.07 -3.49 4.05
N PRO A 309 -9.50 -3.12 5.26
CA PRO A 309 -9.57 -3.98 6.42
C PRO A 309 -10.44 -5.24 6.25
N ARG A 310 -11.61 -5.12 5.59
CA ARG A 310 -12.56 -6.24 5.37
C ARG A 310 -12.00 -7.41 4.55
N ASN A 311 -10.90 -7.20 3.82
CA ASN A 311 -10.25 -8.26 3.07
C ASN A 311 -9.32 -9.11 3.93
N ILE A 312 -9.02 -8.64 5.14
CA ILE A 312 -8.07 -9.24 6.06
C ILE A 312 -8.76 -9.68 7.35
N ILE A 313 -9.52 -8.78 7.98
CA ILE A 313 -10.25 -9.03 9.22
C ILE A 313 -11.54 -9.80 8.94
N GLU A 314 -11.77 -10.88 9.68
CA GLU A 314 -13.04 -11.56 9.84
C GLU A 314 -13.64 -11.07 11.16
N ASP A 315 -14.68 -10.21 11.09
CA ASP A 315 -15.26 -9.55 12.26
C ASP A 315 -15.70 -10.54 13.33
N GLY A 316 -15.35 -10.23 14.59
CA GLY A 316 -15.67 -11.07 15.77
C GLY A 316 -14.89 -12.37 15.86
N LYS A 317 -13.92 -12.64 14.97
CA LYS A 317 -13.12 -13.87 14.94
C LYS A 317 -11.63 -13.63 15.17
N ASN A 318 -11.04 -12.75 14.39
CA ASN A 318 -9.60 -12.44 14.46
C ASN A 318 -9.30 -10.95 14.66
N GLY A 319 -10.33 -10.18 14.95
CA GLY A 319 -10.34 -8.74 15.16
C GLY A 319 -11.75 -8.21 15.06
N PHE A 320 -11.90 -6.90 15.18
CA PHE A 320 -13.16 -6.20 14.97
C PHE A 320 -13.10 -5.29 13.77
N LEU A 321 -14.14 -5.38 12.94
CA LEU A 321 -14.37 -4.53 11.81
C LEU A 321 -15.60 -3.65 12.09
N VAL A 322 -15.40 -2.35 12.20
CA VAL A 322 -16.43 -1.39 12.61
C VAL A 322 -16.83 -0.55 11.43
N GLU A 323 -18.13 -0.31 11.26
CA GLU A 323 -18.65 0.60 10.23
C GLU A 323 -17.91 1.95 10.23
N ASP A 324 -17.50 2.41 9.04
CA ASP A 324 -16.69 3.62 8.92
C ASP A 324 -17.41 4.85 9.50
N GLY A 325 -16.74 5.53 10.43
CA GLY A 325 -17.26 6.69 11.13
C GLY A 325 -18.08 6.40 12.40
N ASN A 326 -18.42 5.13 12.69
CA ASN A 326 -19.13 4.76 13.92
C ASN A 326 -18.16 4.70 15.12
N SER A 327 -17.79 5.87 15.63
CA SER A 327 -16.85 5.99 16.75
C SER A 327 -17.36 5.33 18.03
N SER A 328 -18.67 5.35 18.30
CA SER A 328 -19.25 4.73 19.48
C SER A 328 -19.04 3.21 19.49
N LEU A 329 -19.33 2.55 18.36
CA LEU A 329 -19.09 1.11 18.23
C LEU A 329 -17.58 0.79 18.24
N PHE A 330 -16.73 1.66 17.65
CA PHE A 330 -15.28 1.49 17.73
C PHE A 330 -14.76 1.51 19.16
N ILE A 331 -15.25 2.45 19.98
CA ILE A 331 -14.94 2.55 21.41
C ILE A 331 -15.38 1.27 22.11
N GLU A 332 -16.62 0.82 21.94
CA GLU A 332 -17.15 -0.40 22.54
C GLU A 332 -16.25 -1.61 22.22
N ARG A 333 -15.89 -1.81 20.97
CA ARG A 333 -15.04 -2.93 20.52
C ARG A 333 -13.61 -2.82 21.05
N LEU A 334 -13.05 -1.62 21.10
CA LEU A 334 -11.73 -1.39 21.69
C LEU A 334 -11.74 -1.70 23.19
N CYS A 335 -12.71 -1.16 23.94
CA CYS A 335 -12.85 -1.40 25.38
C CYS A 335 -13.06 -2.90 25.67
N SER A 336 -13.88 -3.60 24.89
CA SER A 336 -14.08 -5.05 25.08
C SER A 336 -12.78 -5.84 24.96
N LEU A 337 -11.86 -5.45 24.05
CA LEU A 337 -10.53 -6.05 24.00
C LEU A 337 -9.63 -5.60 25.14
N MET A 338 -9.76 -4.37 25.63
CA MET A 338 -8.95 -3.88 26.76
C MET A 338 -9.32 -4.58 28.06
N GLU A 339 -10.57 -4.93 28.26
CA GLU A 339 -11.11 -5.54 29.48
C GLU A 339 -11.01 -7.07 29.52
N ASN A 340 -11.03 -7.73 28.35
CA ASN A 340 -11.15 -9.18 28.25
C ASN A 340 -9.87 -9.84 27.71
N ASP A 341 -9.03 -10.32 28.63
CA ASP A 341 -7.77 -11.03 28.30
C ASP A 341 -8.01 -12.30 27.49
N HIS A 342 -9.07 -13.06 27.84
CA HIS A 342 -9.39 -14.28 27.11
C HIS A 342 -9.79 -14.01 25.68
N LEU A 343 -10.62 -13.00 25.42
CA LEU A 343 -10.99 -12.58 24.08
C LEU A 343 -9.77 -12.14 23.27
N ARG A 344 -8.85 -11.37 23.89
CA ARG A 344 -7.60 -10.96 23.22
C ARG A 344 -6.76 -12.17 22.81
N GLN A 345 -6.61 -13.17 23.70
CA GLN A 345 -5.88 -14.40 23.39
C GLN A 345 -6.56 -15.20 22.27
N GLN A 346 -7.87 -15.36 22.33
CA GLN A 346 -8.63 -16.05 21.30
C GLN A 346 -8.44 -15.38 19.93
N PHE A 347 -8.56 -14.06 19.88
CA PHE A 347 -8.35 -13.30 18.63
C PHE A 347 -6.90 -13.34 18.17
N SER A 348 -5.95 -13.35 19.10
CA SER A 348 -4.52 -13.47 18.79
C SER A 348 -4.21 -14.75 18.02
N GLU A 349 -4.70 -15.90 18.49
CA GLU A 349 -4.48 -17.18 17.79
C GLU A 349 -5.17 -17.20 16.42
N ALA A 350 -6.41 -16.73 16.35
CA ALA A 350 -7.12 -16.64 15.07
C ALA A 350 -6.44 -15.66 14.09
N ALA A 351 -5.87 -14.56 14.59
CA ALA A 351 -5.14 -13.59 13.78
C ALA A 351 -3.86 -14.20 13.18
N LYS A 352 -3.08 -14.97 13.93
CA LYS A 352 -1.90 -15.70 13.43
C LYS A 352 -2.27 -16.68 12.32
N ILE A 353 -3.34 -17.44 12.51
CA ILE A 353 -3.84 -18.38 11.50
C ILE A 353 -4.23 -17.62 10.23
N ARG A 354 -5.00 -16.54 10.35
CA ARG A 354 -5.42 -15.71 9.21
C ARG A 354 -4.25 -15.08 8.48
N ALA A 355 -3.23 -14.61 9.19
CA ALA A 355 -2.04 -14.02 8.57
C ALA A 355 -1.29 -14.99 7.65
N ASN A 356 -1.38 -16.30 7.89
CA ASN A 356 -0.75 -17.31 7.03
C ASN A 356 -1.36 -17.37 5.63
N ASP A 357 -2.62 -16.99 5.43
CA ASP A 357 -3.25 -16.91 4.10
C ASP A 357 -2.54 -15.90 3.19
N PHE A 358 -1.82 -14.95 3.81
CA PHE A 358 -1.04 -13.91 3.14
C PHE A 358 0.47 -14.13 3.25
N ASN A 359 0.88 -15.39 3.46
CA ASN A 359 2.29 -15.74 3.44
C ASN A 359 2.89 -15.48 2.05
N ILE A 360 4.15 -15.04 2.02
CA ILE A 360 4.86 -14.72 0.79
C ILE A 360 4.87 -15.90 -0.19
N ASP A 361 5.08 -17.13 0.27
CA ASP A 361 5.15 -18.32 -0.59
C ASP A 361 3.79 -18.58 -1.27
N ILE A 362 2.68 -18.43 -0.55
CA ILE A 362 1.32 -18.60 -1.09
C ILE A 362 1.05 -17.53 -2.14
N ILE A 363 1.29 -16.27 -1.81
CA ILE A 363 1.02 -15.15 -2.73
C ILE A 363 1.93 -15.20 -3.95
N MET A 364 3.20 -15.52 -3.78
CA MET A 364 4.15 -15.65 -4.90
C MET A 364 3.85 -16.87 -5.77
N GLY A 365 3.29 -17.94 -5.20
CA GLY A 365 2.74 -19.07 -5.97
C GLY A 365 1.64 -18.63 -6.93
N ARG A 366 0.73 -17.74 -6.49
CA ARG A 366 -0.33 -17.15 -7.35
C ARG A 366 0.24 -16.27 -8.46
N TRP A 367 1.26 -15.45 -8.16
CA TRP A 367 1.98 -14.67 -9.16
C TRP A 367 2.67 -15.57 -10.19
N LYS A 368 3.31 -16.65 -9.74
CA LYS A 368 3.93 -17.63 -10.65
C LYS A 368 2.91 -18.25 -11.61
N ALA A 369 1.78 -18.73 -11.08
CA ALA A 369 0.71 -19.30 -11.89
C ALA A 369 0.16 -18.28 -12.91
N LEU A 370 -0.02 -17.01 -12.50
CA LEU A 370 -0.45 -15.94 -13.40
C LEU A 370 0.58 -15.73 -14.53
N PHE A 371 1.87 -15.63 -14.22
CA PHE A 371 2.91 -15.43 -15.24
C PHE A 371 3.02 -16.63 -16.21
N GLU A 372 2.89 -17.84 -15.70
CA GLU A 372 2.92 -19.06 -16.50
C GLU A 372 1.69 -19.21 -17.39
N SER A 373 0.55 -18.60 -17.05
CA SER A 373 -0.64 -18.59 -17.90
C SER A 373 -0.48 -17.78 -19.19
N PHE A 374 0.65 -17.10 -19.35
CA PHE A 374 1.00 -16.34 -20.57
C PHE A 374 2.06 -17.03 -21.44
N LYS A 375 2.60 -18.16 -21.02
CA LYS A 375 3.47 -19.01 -21.86
C LYS A 375 2.64 -19.71 -22.93
#